data_d6885177897426a55bb62a45b05d2f66
#
_entry.id   d6885177897426a55bb62a45b05d2f66
#
_cell.length_a   1.000
_cell.length_b   1.000
_cell.length_c   1.000
_cell.angle_alpha   90.00
_cell.angle_beta   90.00
_cell.angle_gamma   90.00
#
_symmetry.space_group_name_H-M   'P 1'
#
loop_
_entity.id
_entity.type
_entity.pdbx_description
1 polymer ?
#
loop_
_entity_poly.entity_id
_entity_poly.type
_entity_poly.pdbx_seq_one_letter_code
_entity_poly.pdbx_strand_id
1 'polypeptide(L)' 'MGTIYIDSEQVLREKGVSKNRLCIHCSLQRTQLNNYCRNKVGRVDLTILGRVCEYLVCTPNDILKMKEE' A
#
# COMPACT_ATOMS: atom_id res chain seq x y z
N MET A 1 -9.23 21.23 -2.76
CA MET A 1 -8.00 20.51 -3.08
C MET A 1 -8.10 19.07 -2.67
N GLY A 2 -7.63 18.16 -3.53
CA GLY A 2 -7.66 16.75 -3.22
C GLY A 2 -6.44 16.30 -2.43
N THR A 3 -6.62 15.28 -1.61
CA THR A 3 -5.53 14.65 -0.87
C THR A 3 -5.43 13.20 -1.27
N ILE A 4 -4.23 12.74 -1.62
CA ILE A 4 -3.99 11.35 -1.96
C ILE A 4 -3.64 10.59 -0.68
N TYR A 5 -4.28 9.45 -0.49
CA TYR A 5 -3.99 8.60 0.66
C TYR A 5 -3.82 7.15 0.22
N ILE A 6 -3.20 6.36 1.06
CA ILE A 6 -2.93 4.95 0.79
C ILE A 6 -3.96 4.09 1.52
N ASP A 7 -4.60 3.20 0.78
CA ASP A 7 -5.63 2.30 1.31
C ASP A 7 -5.21 0.85 1.08
N SER A 8 -4.05 0.50 1.59
CA SER A 8 -3.51 -0.86 1.42
C SER A 8 -4.19 -1.88 2.33
N GLU A 9 -4.68 -1.47 3.49
CA GLU A 9 -5.32 -2.40 4.42
C GLU A 9 -6.58 -3.03 3.84
N GLN A 10 -7.37 -2.25 3.13
CA GLN A 10 -8.58 -2.77 2.49
C GLN A 10 -8.22 -3.81 1.44
N VAL A 11 -7.22 -3.53 0.61
CA VAL A 11 -6.79 -4.46 -0.43
C VAL A 11 -6.25 -5.75 0.18
N LEU A 12 -5.47 -5.65 1.25
CA LEU A 12 -4.97 -6.82 1.96
C LEU A 12 -6.12 -7.69 2.48
N ARG A 13 -7.14 -7.07 3.05
CA ARG A 13 -8.32 -7.78 3.54
C ARG A 13 -9.06 -8.49 2.40
N GLU A 14 -9.28 -7.79 1.31
CA GLU A 14 -9.97 -8.34 0.14
C GLU A 14 -9.22 -9.52 -0.47
N LYS A 15 -7.89 -9.46 -0.47
CA LYS A 15 -7.05 -10.51 -1.02
C LYS A 15 -6.72 -11.61 -0.02
N GLY A 16 -7.06 -11.43 1.26
CA GLY A 16 -6.75 -12.40 2.30
C GLY A 16 -5.26 -12.54 2.59
N VAL A 17 -4.50 -11.45 2.45
CA VAL A 17 -3.05 -11.44 2.64
C VAL A 17 -2.73 -10.69 3.93
N SER A 18 -1.87 -11.27 4.77
CA SER A 18 -1.43 -10.62 5.99
C SER A 18 -0.33 -9.60 5.69
N LYS A 19 -0.18 -8.62 6.60
CA LYS A 19 0.90 -7.63 6.49
C LYS A 19 2.27 -8.31 6.53
N ASN A 20 2.40 -9.35 7.32
CA ASN A 20 3.64 -10.10 7.43
C ASN A 20 4.05 -10.73 6.10
N ARG A 21 3.11 -11.36 5.43
CA ARG A 21 3.36 -11.97 4.12
C ARG A 21 3.75 -10.92 3.09
N LEU A 22 3.08 -9.78 3.10
CA LEU A 22 3.39 -8.71 2.19
C LEU A 22 4.81 -8.20 2.41
N CYS A 23 5.22 -8.02 3.66
CA CYS A 23 6.57 -7.57 3.99
C CYS A 23 7.62 -8.55 3.48
N ILE A 24 7.40 -9.84 3.66
CA ILE A 24 8.34 -10.87 3.24
C ILE A 24 8.48 -10.89 1.71
N HIS A 25 7.35 -10.90 1.00
CA HIS A 25 7.36 -11.03 -0.46
C HIS A 25 7.82 -9.76 -1.17
N CYS A 26 7.58 -8.59 -0.58
CA CYS A 26 7.94 -7.32 -1.21
C CYS A 26 9.23 -6.74 -0.65
N SER A 27 9.91 -7.45 0.23
CA SER A 27 11.14 -6.97 0.89
C SER A 27 10.91 -5.63 1.61
N LEU A 28 9.74 -5.49 2.22
CA LEU A 28 9.37 -4.30 2.98
C LEU A 28 9.69 -4.49 4.45
N GLN A 29 10.15 -3.42 5.09
CA GLN A 29 10.23 -3.39 6.54
C GLN A 29 8.83 -3.16 7.11
N ARG A 30 8.56 -3.78 8.26
CA ARG A 30 7.25 -3.64 8.90
C ARG A 30 6.93 -2.18 9.23
N THR A 31 7.96 -1.41 9.62
CA THR A 31 7.81 0.01 9.90
C THR A 31 7.36 0.78 8.67
N GLN A 32 7.93 0.47 7.50
CA GLN A 32 7.53 1.10 6.25
C GLN A 32 6.06 0.81 5.92
N LEU A 33 5.67 -0.44 6.04
CA LEU A 33 4.29 -0.83 5.76
C LEU A 33 3.33 -0.16 6.72
N ASN A 34 3.66 -0.11 8.01
CA ASN A 34 2.83 0.58 9.00
C ASN A 34 2.67 2.05 8.68
N ASN A 35 3.74 2.71 8.22
CA ASN A 35 3.66 4.12 7.83
C ASN A 35 2.75 4.31 6.62
N TYR A 36 2.80 3.40 5.65
CA TYR A 36 1.88 3.44 4.52
C TYR A 36 0.43 3.27 4.98
N CYS A 37 0.17 2.31 5.85
CA CYS A 37 -1.18 2.06 6.35
C CYS A 37 -1.74 3.24 7.15
N ARG A 38 -0.86 4.00 7.81
CA ARG A 38 -1.25 5.16 8.61
C ARG A 38 -1.18 6.46 7.82
N ASN A 39 -0.81 6.40 6.56
CA ASN A 39 -0.66 7.58 5.70
C ASN A 39 0.34 8.59 6.24
N LYS A 40 1.41 8.11 6.87
CA LYS A 40 2.47 8.96 7.42
C LYS A 40 3.67 9.08 6.49
N VAL A 41 3.45 8.95 5.20
CA VAL A 41 4.52 9.05 4.21
C VAL A 41 4.23 10.22 3.28
N GLY A 42 5.27 11.00 3.01
CA GLY A 42 5.19 12.06 2.00
C GLY A 42 5.65 11.58 0.63
N ARG A 43 6.22 10.39 0.55
CA ARG A 43 6.73 9.83 -0.70
C ARG A 43 6.38 8.35 -0.79
N VAL A 44 6.15 7.90 -2.01
CA VAL A 44 5.92 6.48 -2.29
C VAL A 44 7.03 6.01 -3.22
N ASP A 45 7.70 4.93 -2.83
CA ASP A 45 8.70 4.30 -3.69
C ASP A 45 7.97 3.50 -4.77
N LEU A 46 8.17 3.90 -6.03
CA LEU A 46 7.48 3.25 -7.14
C LEU A 46 7.87 1.79 -7.31
N THR A 47 9.10 1.44 -6.97
CA THR A 47 9.55 0.05 -7.03
C THR A 47 8.79 -0.80 -6.01
N ILE A 48 8.66 -0.30 -4.79
CA ILE A 48 7.90 -0.98 -3.74
C ILE A 48 6.42 -1.07 -4.13
N LEU A 49 5.86 0.01 -4.61
CA LEU A 49 4.48 0.03 -5.05
C LEU A 49 4.23 -0.99 -6.16
N GLY A 50 5.14 -1.09 -7.11
CA GLY A 50 5.06 -2.07 -8.19
C GLY A 50 5.08 -3.50 -7.67
N ARG A 51 5.96 -3.80 -6.70
CA ARG A 51 6.03 -5.12 -6.08
C ARG A 51 4.73 -5.47 -5.35
N VAL A 52 4.18 -4.51 -4.62
CA VAL A 52 2.92 -4.70 -3.90
C VAL A 52 1.79 -4.98 -4.88
N CYS A 53 1.68 -4.19 -5.94
CA CYS A 53 0.65 -4.40 -6.95
C CYS A 53 0.79 -5.75 -7.63
N GLU A 54 2.02 -6.14 -7.95
CA GLU A 54 2.29 -7.42 -8.59
C GLU A 54 1.90 -8.60 -7.69
N TYR A 55 2.29 -8.53 -6.42
CA TYR A 55 1.99 -9.58 -5.46
C TYR A 55 0.50 -9.70 -5.18
N LEU A 56 -0.19 -8.58 -5.03
CA LEU A 56 -1.62 -8.55 -4.75
C LEU A 56 -2.48 -8.68 -6.00
N VAL A 57 -1.85 -8.69 -7.18
CA VAL A 57 -2.55 -8.72 -8.48
C VAL A 57 -3.59 -7.60 -8.54
N CYS A 58 -3.13 -6.38 -8.31
CA CYS A 58 -3.98 -5.20 -8.33
C CYS A 58 -3.26 -4.06 -9.06
N THR A 59 -3.97 -2.95 -9.25
CA THR A 59 -3.40 -1.76 -9.88
C THR A 59 -3.10 -0.72 -8.81
N PRO A 60 -2.24 0.29 -9.11
CA PRO A 60 -2.03 1.38 -8.16
C PRO A 60 -3.32 2.10 -7.77
N ASN A 61 -4.30 2.12 -8.64
CA ASN A 61 -5.61 2.72 -8.37
C ASN A 61 -6.33 2.05 -7.21
N ASP A 62 -6.07 0.76 -6.98
CA ASP A 62 -6.67 0.02 -5.87
C ASP A 62 -6.07 0.42 -4.53
N ILE A 63 -4.83 0.89 -4.55
CA ILE A 63 -4.08 1.23 -3.34
C ILE A 63 -4.10 2.73 -3.07
N LEU A 64 -3.88 3.54 -4.12
CA LEU A 64 -3.85 4.99 -3.99
C LEU A 64 -5.23 5.55 -4.27
N LYS A 65 -5.77 6.26 -3.30
CA LYS A 65 -7.08 6.89 -3.40
C LYS A 65 -6.94 8.40 -3.26
N MET A 66 -7.90 9.11 -3.78
CA MET A 66 -7.94 10.56 -3.67
C MET A 66 -9.19 10.98 -2.91
N LYS A 67 -9.00 11.82 -1.92
CA LYS A 67 -10.08 12.36 -1.14
C LYS A 67 -10.23 13.84 -1.47
N GLU A 68 -11.41 14.26 -1.86
CA GLU A 68 -11.71 15.66 -2.09
C GLU A 68 -12.24 16.30 -0.82
N GLU A 69 -11.76 17.51 -0.56
CA GLU A 69 -12.22 18.28 0.58
C GLU A 69 -13.00 19.50 0.12
#